data_a134d76adbcde444b4c752be54d05ba9
#
_entry.id   a134d76adbcde444b4c752be54d05ba9
#
_cell.length_a   1.000
_cell.length_b   1.000
_cell.length_c   1.000
_cell.angle_alpha   90.00
_cell.angle_beta   90.00
_cell.angle_gamma   90.00
#
_symmetry.space_group_name_H-M   'P 1'
#
loop_
_entity.id
_entity.type
_entity.pdbx_description
1 polymer ?
#
loop_
_entity_poly.entity_id
_entity_poly.type
_entity_poly.pdbx_seq_one_letter_code
_entity_poly.pdbx_strand_id
1 'polypeptide(L)'
;GYGDLASYGHPNLRTPNLDRMAAEGTRFTSFYAAAPVCTPSRVGLLTGRNPIRAGQPNNTGPDTVGGLPLTEVLLPQVLKKRGYRTMAIGKWHLGYKPAPYLPTSRGFDAYFGLPYSNDMIPPWVKTNVPLHLY
;
A
#
# COMPACT_ATOMS: atom_id res chain seq x y z
N GLY A 1 -1.06 -14.93 5.77
CA GLY A 1 -1.82 -15.46 4.63
C GLY A 1 -3.24 -15.84 5.00
N TYR A 2 -4.00 -16.39 4.04
CA TYR A 2 -5.43 -16.72 4.24
C TYR A 2 -5.67 -17.64 5.45
N GLY A 3 -4.82 -18.62 5.67
CA GLY A 3 -4.94 -19.57 6.75
C GLY A 3 -4.29 -19.18 8.08
N ASP A 4 -3.80 -17.95 8.21
CA ASP A 4 -3.02 -17.55 9.40
C ASP A 4 -3.87 -16.97 10.54
N LEU A 5 -5.16 -16.75 10.32
CA LEU A 5 -6.09 -16.27 11.34
C LEU A 5 -6.98 -17.38 11.86
N ALA A 6 -7.34 -17.36 13.16
CA ALA A 6 -8.25 -18.33 13.74
C ALA A 6 -9.64 -18.27 13.09
N SER A 7 -10.13 -17.07 12.75
CA SER A 7 -11.39 -16.88 12.01
C SER A 7 -11.40 -17.50 10.61
N TYR A 8 -10.24 -17.84 10.04
CA TYR A 8 -10.10 -18.60 8.80
C TYR A 8 -9.65 -20.05 9.02
N GLY A 9 -9.73 -20.54 10.26
CA GLY A 9 -9.52 -21.94 10.59
C GLY A 9 -8.10 -22.34 10.97
N HIS A 10 -7.23 -21.38 11.35
CA HIS A 10 -5.88 -21.74 11.83
C HIS A 10 -5.98 -22.56 13.12
N PRO A 11 -5.33 -23.75 13.20
CA PRO A 11 -5.56 -24.67 14.32
C PRO A 11 -4.95 -24.19 15.66
N ASN A 12 -3.87 -23.42 15.63
CA ASN A 12 -3.08 -23.10 16.82
C ASN A 12 -2.94 -21.61 17.10
N LEU A 13 -3.01 -20.72 16.08
CA LEU A 13 -2.91 -19.29 16.28
C LEU A 13 -4.19 -18.72 16.89
N ARG A 14 -4.00 -17.91 17.92
CA ARG A 14 -5.10 -17.19 18.56
C ARG A 14 -5.05 -15.72 18.12
N THR A 15 -6.12 -15.28 17.45
CA THR A 15 -6.24 -13.91 16.94
C THR A 15 -7.54 -13.24 17.42
N PRO A 16 -7.75 -13.11 18.75
CA PRO A 16 -9.07 -12.79 19.31
C PRO A 16 -9.62 -11.45 18.85
N ASN A 17 -8.79 -10.44 18.65
CA ASN A 17 -9.23 -9.13 18.19
C ASN A 17 -9.63 -9.15 16.70
N LEU A 18 -8.89 -9.89 15.86
CA LEU A 18 -9.21 -10.05 14.44
C LEU A 18 -10.44 -10.96 14.27
N ASP A 19 -10.57 -11.98 15.10
CA ASP A 19 -11.72 -12.88 15.09
C ASP A 19 -13.00 -12.14 15.48
N ARG A 20 -12.93 -11.24 16.48
CA ARG A 20 -14.03 -10.35 16.86
C ARG A 20 -14.41 -9.42 15.72
N MET A 21 -13.43 -8.79 15.07
CA MET A 21 -13.67 -7.94 13.90
C MET A 21 -14.33 -8.70 12.76
N ALA A 22 -13.94 -9.97 12.55
CA ALA A 22 -14.56 -10.84 11.54
C ALA A 22 -16.02 -11.20 11.89
N ALA A 23 -16.32 -11.40 13.18
CA ALA A 23 -17.66 -11.71 13.66
C ALA A 23 -18.62 -10.49 13.63
N GLU A 24 -18.09 -9.31 13.90
CA GLU A 24 -18.85 -8.05 13.92
C GLU A 24 -19.00 -7.42 12.52
N GLY A 25 -18.17 -7.83 11.57
CA GLY A 25 -18.09 -7.22 10.23
C GLY A 25 -18.28 -8.22 9.09
N THR A 26 -17.60 -7.96 7.99
CA THR A 26 -17.63 -8.82 6.81
C THR A 26 -16.32 -9.57 6.65
N ARG A 27 -16.40 -10.88 6.60
CA ARG A 27 -15.27 -11.76 6.31
C ARG A 27 -15.27 -12.18 4.85
N PHE A 28 -14.28 -11.74 4.09
CA PHE A 28 -14.13 -12.12 2.69
C PHE A 28 -13.50 -13.50 2.55
N THR A 29 -14.14 -14.39 1.82
CA THR A 29 -13.64 -15.76 1.56
C THR A 29 -12.90 -15.88 0.22
N SER A 30 -13.05 -14.88 -0.65
CA SER A 30 -12.44 -14.86 -1.99
C SER A 30 -11.99 -13.45 -2.36
N PHE A 31 -11.11 -12.87 -1.52
CA PHE A 31 -10.52 -11.56 -1.75
C PHE A 31 -9.06 -11.71 -2.19
N TYR A 32 -8.75 -11.24 -3.39
CA TYR A 32 -7.43 -11.38 -4.00
C TYR A 32 -6.78 -10.01 -4.22
N ALA A 33 -5.45 -9.95 -4.04
CA ALA A 33 -4.68 -8.79 -4.44
C ALA A 33 -4.74 -8.58 -5.96
N ALA A 34 -4.73 -7.33 -6.41
CA ALA A 34 -4.84 -6.98 -7.83
C ALA A 34 -3.62 -7.40 -8.67
N ALA A 35 -2.50 -7.70 -8.01
CA ALA A 35 -1.28 -8.17 -8.66
C ALA A 35 -0.39 -8.92 -7.65
N PRO A 36 0.54 -9.79 -8.13
CA PRO A 36 1.41 -10.58 -7.26
C PRO A 36 2.65 -9.82 -6.77
N VAL A 37 2.82 -8.55 -7.16
CA VAL A 37 3.99 -7.70 -6.79
C VAL A 37 3.55 -6.36 -6.20
N CYS A 38 4.50 -5.68 -5.55
CA CYS A 38 4.25 -4.56 -4.63
C CYS A 38 3.48 -3.39 -5.24
N THR A 39 4.08 -2.67 -6.21
CA THR A 39 3.49 -1.44 -6.75
C THR A 39 2.11 -1.65 -7.33
N PRO A 40 1.88 -2.59 -8.28
CA PRO A 40 0.57 -2.75 -8.88
C PRO A 40 -0.49 -3.26 -7.88
N SER A 41 -0.12 -4.10 -6.91
CA SER A 41 -1.04 -4.51 -5.85
C SER A 41 -1.51 -3.31 -5.00
N ARG A 42 -0.58 -2.40 -4.67
CA ARG A 42 -0.87 -1.17 -3.91
C ARG A 42 -1.72 -0.18 -4.71
N VAL A 43 -1.48 -0.10 -6.02
CA VAL A 43 -2.32 0.67 -6.95
C VAL A 43 -3.76 0.17 -6.88
N GLY A 44 -3.97 -1.13 -7.03
CA GLY A 44 -5.30 -1.72 -6.95
C GLY A 44 -6.01 -1.41 -5.62
N LEU A 45 -5.27 -1.56 -4.49
CA LEU A 45 -5.81 -1.29 -3.15
C LEU A 45 -6.24 0.19 -2.98
N LEU A 46 -5.39 1.13 -3.40
CA LEU A 46 -5.62 2.55 -3.12
C LEU A 46 -6.52 3.26 -4.14
N THR A 47 -6.59 2.75 -5.37
CA THR A 47 -7.41 3.36 -6.44
C THR A 47 -8.73 2.63 -6.68
N GLY A 48 -8.85 1.36 -6.25
CA GLY A 48 -9.95 0.49 -6.63
C GLY A 48 -9.96 0.11 -8.12
N ARG A 49 -8.86 0.36 -8.86
CA ARG A 49 -8.76 0.13 -10.30
C ARG A 49 -7.74 -0.95 -10.62
N ASN A 50 -7.95 -1.64 -11.74
CA ASN A 50 -6.96 -2.55 -12.28
C ASN A 50 -5.64 -1.79 -12.54
N PRO A 51 -4.49 -2.27 -12.03
CA PRO A 51 -3.20 -1.55 -12.12
C PRO A 51 -2.75 -1.27 -13.55
N ILE A 52 -3.07 -2.14 -14.51
CA ILE A 52 -2.76 -1.90 -15.93
C ILE A 52 -3.53 -0.68 -16.44
N ARG A 53 -4.81 -0.56 -16.08
CA ARG A 53 -5.66 0.56 -16.46
C ARG A 53 -5.32 1.86 -15.74
N ALA A 54 -4.75 1.75 -14.54
CA ALA A 54 -4.24 2.88 -13.77
C ALA A 54 -2.82 3.32 -14.22
N GLY A 55 -2.26 2.69 -15.26
CA GLY A 55 -0.97 3.06 -15.83
C GLY A 55 0.25 2.59 -15.04
N GLN A 56 0.07 1.63 -14.11
CA GLN A 56 1.16 1.17 -13.25
C GLN A 56 1.19 -0.37 -13.15
N PRO A 57 1.47 -1.08 -14.26
CA PRO A 57 1.43 -2.54 -14.29
C PRO A 57 2.61 -3.22 -13.60
N ASN A 58 3.73 -2.50 -13.41
CA ASN A 58 4.99 -3.04 -12.90
C ASN A 58 5.45 -2.32 -11.64
N ASN A 59 6.39 -2.92 -10.92
CA ASN A 59 7.08 -2.25 -9.83
C ASN A 59 7.90 -1.05 -10.32
N THR A 60 7.88 0.02 -9.54
CA THR A 60 8.85 1.12 -9.70
C THR A 60 10.19 0.71 -9.13
N GLY A 61 11.29 1.10 -9.80
CA GLY A 61 12.64 0.94 -9.27
C GLY A 61 13.04 2.08 -8.34
N PRO A 62 14.18 1.95 -7.64
CA PRO A 62 14.68 2.98 -6.71
C PRO A 62 15.07 4.30 -7.40
N ASP A 63 15.45 4.22 -8.68
CA ASP A 63 15.85 5.38 -9.48
C ASP A 63 14.71 5.96 -10.32
N THR A 64 13.50 5.37 -10.21
CA THR A 64 12.34 5.81 -10.97
C THR A 64 11.95 7.23 -10.57
N VAL A 65 11.86 8.10 -11.56
CA VAL A 65 11.25 9.43 -11.43
C VAL A 65 9.78 9.32 -11.82
N GLY A 66 8.90 9.79 -10.94
CA GLY A 66 7.45 9.61 -11.12
C GLY A 66 6.89 8.48 -10.26
N GLY A 67 5.75 7.95 -10.68
CA GLY A 67 5.03 6.90 -9.97
C GLY A 67 3.60 6.78 -10.47
N LEU A 68 2.69 6.39 -9.59
CA LEU A 68 1.27 6.30 -9.90
C LEU A 68 0.77 7.64 -10.47
N PRO A 69 0.16 7.67 -11.68
CA PRO A 69 -0.28 8.91 -12.31
C PRO A 69 -1.05 9.83 -11.36
N LEU A 70 -0.72 11.11 -11.37
CA LEU A 70 -1.32 12.10 -10.43
C LEU A 70 -2.81 12.34 -10.71
N THR A 71 -3.30 11.92 -11.86
CA THR A 71 -4.71 11.93 -12.24
C THR A 71 -5.54 10.85 -11.54
N GLU A 72 -4.89 9.81 -11.01
CA GLU A 72 -5.57 8.76 -10.27
C GLU A 72 -6.03 9.26 -8.90
N VAL A 73 -7.31 9.03 -8.60
CA VAL A 73 -7.89 9.36 -7.30
C VAL A 73 -7.67 8.21 -6.33
N LEU A 74 -7.16 8.52 -5.14
CA LEU A 74 -6.82 7.55 -4.12
C LEU A 74 -7.85 7.54 -3.00
N LEU A 75 -8.03 6.39 -2.37
CA LEU A 75 -8.94 6.18 -1.25
C LEU A 75 -8.86 7.28 -0.16
N PRO A 76 -7.65 7.70 0.31
CA PRO A 76 -7.57 8.76 1.31
C PRO A 76 -8.14 10.10 0.81
N GLN A 77 -8.01 10.42 -0.48
CA GLN A 77 -8.61 11.64 -1.04
C GLN A 77 -10.14 11.61 -1.00
N VAL A 78 -10.73 10.44 -1.23
CA VAL A 78 -12.20 10.24 -1.14
C VAL A 78 -12.67 10.34 0.31
N LEU A 79 -11.98 9.68 1.23
CA LEU A 79 -12.31 9.69 2.66
C LEU A 79 -12.16 11.09 3.27
N LYS A 80 -11.14 11.83 2.87
CA LYS A 80 -10.91 13.21 3.32
C LYS A 80 -12.08 14.13 2.97
N LYS A 81 -12.71 13.97 1.80
CA LYS A 81 -13.93 14.70 1.42
C LYS A 81 -15.12 14.40 2.34
N ARG A 82 -15.07 13.32 3.09
CA ARG A 82 -16.07 12.91 4.07
C ARG A 82 -15.68 13.24 5.51
N GLY A 83 -14.64 14.06 5.72
CA GLY A 83 -14.17 14.50 7.03
C GLY A 83 -13.27 13.52 7.77
N TYR A 84 -12.83 12.43 7.14
CA TYR A 84 -11.87 11.52 7.75
C TYR A 84 -10.47 12.15 7.81
N ARG A 85 -9.79 11.95 8.94
CA ARG A 85 -8.33 12.11 9.01
C ARG A 85 -7.67 10.82 8.56
N THR A 86 -6.60 10.95 7.80
CA THR A 86 -5.97 9.83 7.13
C THR A 86 -4.48 9.76 7.43
N MET A 87 -3.97 8.58 7.73
CA MET A 87 -2.55 8.35 7.95
C MET A 87 -2.10 7.09 7.23
N ALA A 88 -0.95 7.17 6.56
CA ALA A 88 -0.27 5.99 6.03
C ALA A 88 0.92 5.64 6.93
N ILE A 89 1.09 4.35 7.24
CA ILE A 89 2.23 3.83 7.99
C ILE A 89 2.85 2.68 7.21
N GLY A 90 4.18 2.72 7.04
CA GLY A 90 4.95 1.67 6.41
C GLY A 90 5.39 1.97 4.98
N LYS A 91 5.57 0.93 4.17
CA LYS A 91 6.04 1.01 2.79
C LYS A 91 5.00 1.69 1.88
N TRP A 92 5.43 2.70 1.11
CA TRP A 92 4.60 3.37 0.11
C TRP A 92 4.69 2.73 -1.28
N HIS A 93 5.81 2.83 -1.93
CA HIS A 93 6.17 2.21 -3.22
C HIS A 93 5.25 2.58 -4.40
N LEU A 94 4.73 3.82 -4.43
CA LEU A 94 3.90 4.35 -5.52
C LEU A 94 4.48 5.62 -6.15
N GLY A 95 5.79 5.82 -5.95
CA GLY A 95 6.53 7.01 -6.36
C GLY A 95 6.90 7.88 -5.17
N TYR A 96 8.06 8.52 -5.25
CA TYR A 96 8.58 9.39 -4.20
C TYR A 96 9.41 10.56 -4.73
N LYS A 97 9.67 10.59 -6.03
CA LYS A 97 10.35 11.66 -6.75
C LYS A 97 9.52 12.07 -7.96
N PRO A 98 9.19 13.35 -8.10
CA PRO A 98 9.26 14.44 -7.10
C PRO A 98 8.19 14.33 -6.01
N ALA A 99 8.18 15.30 -5.08
CA ALA A 99 7.30 15.34 -3.91
C ALA A 99 5.79 15.13 -4.16
N PRO A 100 5.17 15.52 -5.30
CA PRO A 100 3.77 15.23 -5.57
C PRO A 100 3.37 13.75 -5.51
N TYR A 101 4.34 12.83 -5.61
CA TYR A 101 4.08 11.39 -5.51
C TYR A 101 4.11 10.85 -4.07
N LEU A 102 4.54 11.64 -3.09
CA LEU A 102 4.57 11.24 -1.68
C LEU A 102 3.15 11.07 -1.09
N PRO A 103 2.97 10.20 -0.09
CA PRO A 103 1.66 9.94 0.52
C PRO A 103 0.90 11.20 0.94
N THR A 104 1.60 12.16 1.55
CA THR A 104 0.99 13.41 2.03
C THR A 104 0.50 14.31 0.90
N SER A 105 1.11 14.24 -0.28
CA SER A 105 0.62 14.89 -1.49
C SER A 105 -0.52 14.12 -2.17
N ARG A 106 -0.73 12.86 -1.78
CA ARG A 106 -1.71 11.94 -2.36
C ARG A 106 -2.91 11.69 -1.43
N GLY A 107 -3.19 12.63 -0.53
CA GLY A 107 -4.41 12.65 0.26
C GLY A 107 -4.28 12.16 1.70
N PHE A 108 -3.14 11.64 2.13
CA PHE A 108 -2.90 11.36 3.54
C PHE A 108 -2.54 12.64 4.31
N ASP A 109 -3.10 12.81 5.50
CA ASP A 109 -2.79 13.94 6.38
C ASP A 109 -1.44 13.76 7.08
N ALA A 110 -1.04 12.49 7.31
CA ALA A 110 0.24 12.15 7.89
C ALA A 110 0.81 10.88 7.27
N TYR A 111 2.12 10.76 7.32
CA TYR A 111 2.85 9.58 6.85
C TYR A 111 4.04 9.29 7.76
N PHE A 112 4.24 8.01 8.07
CA PHE A 112 5.44 7.51 8.72
C PHE A 112 5.87 6.21 8.07
N GLY A 113 7.05 6.17 7.44
CA GLY A 113 7.52 4.95 6.78
C GLY A 113 8.54 5.18 5.68
N LEU A 114 8.70 4.17 4.84
CA LEU A 114 9.66 4.14 3.74
C LEU A 114 8.94 4.43 2.42
N PRO A 115 9.27 5.52 1.71
CA PRO A 115 8.58 5.88 0.48
C PRO A 115 8.86 4.93 -0.68
N TYR A 116 9.96 4.19 -0.65
CA TYR A 116 10.27 3.12 -1.60
C TYR A 116 10.03 1.74 -0.97
N SER A 117 11.08 1.05 -0.55
CA SER A 117 11.00 -0.32 -0.03
C SER A 117 12.06 -0.55 1.04
N ASN A 118 11.85 -1.48 1.95
CA ASN A 118 12.77 -1.83 3.02
C ASN A 118 13.95 -2.71 2.58
N ASP A 119 13.95 -3.20 1.36
CA ASP A 119 15.01 -4.02 0.77
C ASP A 119 16.10 -3.20 0.05
N MET A 120 16.22 -1.93 0.37
CA MET A 120 17.23 -0.98 -0.16
C MET A 120 18.63 -1.17 0.46
N ILE A 121 18.90 -2.29 1.13
CA ILE A 121 20.18 -2.57 1.78
C ILE A 121 21.05 -3.38 0.82
N PRO A 122 22.33 -2.96 0.57
CA PRO A 122 23.28 -3.79 -0.18
C PRO A 122 23.40 -5.21 0.45
N PRO A 123 23.53 -6.27 -0.35
CA PRO A 123 23.76 -6.28 -1.80
C PRO A 123 22.48 -6.33 -2.66
N TRP A 124 21.30 -6.28 -2.07
CA TRP A 124 20.03 -6.55 -2.74
C TRP A 124 19.62 -5.47 -3.74
N VAL A 125 19.88 -4.21 -3.42
CA VAL A 125 19.61 -3.09 -4.32
C VAL A 125 20.90 -2.30 -4.55
N LYS A 126 21.29 -2.22 -5.81
CA LYS A 126 22.42 -1.40 -6.25
C LYS A 126 21.90 -0.03 -6.68
N THR A 127 21.87 0.90 -5.77
CA THR A 127 21.46 2.29 -6.03
C THR A 127 22.26 3.26 -5.18
N ASN A 128 22.50 4.46 -5.70
CA ASN A 128 23.08 5.57 -4.96
C ASN A 128 22.01 6.48 -4.34
N VAL A 129 20.72 6.11 -4.46
CA VAL A 129 19.62 6.87 -3.88
C VAL A 129 19.54 6.56 -2.39
N PRO A 130 19.64 7.57 -1.51
CA PRO A 130 19.51 7.36 -0.09
C PRO A 130 18.07 6.95 0.27
N LEU A 131 17.94 6.00 1.18
CA LEU A 131 16.66 5.63 1.76
C LEU A 131 16.34 6.58 2.90
N HIS A 132 15.31 7.38 2.73
CA HIS A 132 14.83 8.29 3.77
C HIS A 132 13.62 7.69 4.49
N LEU A 133 13.63 7.79 5.82
CA LEU A 133 12.44 7.58 6.65
C LEU A 133 11.68 8.90 6.75
N TYR A 134 10.38 8.86 6.52
CA TYR A 134 9.47 9.99 6.57
C TYR A 134 8.44 9.82 7.69
#